data_d9d75b9f0ecf9b4536360819e876f75a
#
_entry.id   d9d75b9f0ecf9b4536360819e876f75a
#
_cell.length_a   1.000
_cell.length_b   1.000
_cell.length_c   1.000
_cell.angle_alpha   90.00
_cell.angle_beta   90.00
_cell.angle_gamma   90.00
#
_symmetry.space_group_name_H-M   'P 1'
#
loop_
_entity.id
_entity.type
_entity.pdbx_description
1 polymer ?
#
loop_
_entity_poly.entity_id
_entity_poly.type
_entity_poly.pdbx_seq_one_letter_code
_entity_poly.pdbx_strand_id
1 'polypeptide(L)'
;MFSIKLIIIWAILVAVKPTRKFALALTPWLVFACSYDGMRLLPNYEVNPIDTRGIYEAEKSLFGIGTAAGTLIPGEWFNLHNCAFADFMAGFFYLCWVPVPLGFAIYLYLKGKREMYLRFSLAFLFVNLVGFVGYYIHPAAPPWYVIEHGFTPVLNTPGSVAGLGRFDSLVGAPVFHSIYCNNSNVFAAVPSLHAAYMLVATIYAIISRQSKLCIAIFAFICLGIWWTAVYSTHHYIIDVLLGILTTIVALLILERLLLRAEWAKRFMAQYAKNI
;
A
#
# COMPACT_ATOMS: atom_id res chain seq x y z
N MET A 1 -18.01 2.84 8.40
CA MET A 1 -17.27 2.39 7.21
C MET A 1 -17.28 3.49 6.17
N PHE A 2 -16.11 3.89 5.69
CA PHE A 2 -16.02 4.93 4.66
C PHE A 2 -16.45 4.41 3.27
N SER A 3 -16.32 3.09 3.04
CA SER A 3 -16.74 2.42 1.81
C SER A 3 -18.20 2.65 1.44
N ILE A 4 -19.11 2.72 2.41
CA ILE A 4 -20.54 3.00 2.15
C ILE A 4 -20.71 4.36 1.47
N LYS A 5 -19.98 5.39 1.94
CA LYS A 5 -20.00 6.72 1.34
C LYS A 5 -19.48 6.69 -0.10
N LEU A 6 -18.39 5.95 -0.34
CA LEU A 6 -17.81 5.79 -1.68
C LEU A 6 -18.76 5.07 -2.64
N ILE A 7 -19.43 4.00 -2.18
CA ILE A 7 -20.43 3.26 -2.98
C ILE A 7 -21.60 4.18 -3.36
N ILE A 8 -22.11 4.98 -2.43
CA ILE A 8 -23.20 5.92 -2.70
C ILE A 8 -22.77 6.97 -3.74
N ILE A 9 -21.58 7.58 -3.55
CA ILE A 9 -21.04 8.55 -4.50
C ILE A 9 -20.86 7.92 -5.88
N TRP A 10 -20.28 6.73 -5.94
CA TRP A 10 -20.09 5.99 -7.19
C TRP A 10 -21.42 5.69 -7.87
N ALA A 11 -22.44 5.22 -7.14
CA ALA A 11 -23.77 4.93 -7.68
C ALA A 11 -24.44 6.18 -8.27
N ILE A 12 -24.33 7.33 -7.59
CA ILE A 12 -24.80 8.62 -8.09
C ILE A 12 -24.09 8.97 -9.40
N LEU A 13 -22.76 8.89 -9.43
CA LEU A 13 -21.96 9.20 -10.62
C LEU A 13 -22.28 8.26 -11.80
N VAL A 14 -22.59 6.99 -11.54
CA VAL A 14 -23.04 6.04 -12.59
C VAL A 14 -24.44 6.38 -13.10
N ALA A 15 -25.33 6.85 -12.24
CA ALA A 15 -26.67 7.26 -12.63
C ALA A 15 -26.66 8.51 -13.54
N VAL A 16 -25.73 9.42 -13.32
CA VAL A 16 -25.57 10.67 -14.08
C VAL A 16 -24.85 10.42 -15.40
N LYS A 17 -25.50 10.65 -16.53
CA LYS A 17 -25.02 10.32 -17.89
C LYS A 17 -23.61 10.83 -18.23
N PRO A 18 -23.25 12.11 -17.98
CA PRO A 18 -21.90 12.63 -18.25
C PRO A 18 -20.77 11.98 -17.48
N THR A 19 -21.01 11.56 -16.23
CA THR A 19 -19.98 11.02 -15.34
C THR A 19 -19.90 9.49 -15.34
N ARG A 20 -20.90 8.82 -15.93
CA ARG A 20 -21.06 7.37 -15.92
C ARG A 20 -19.79 6.62 -16.36
N LYS A 21 -19.24 6.99 -17.50
CA LYS A 21 -18.04 6.32 -18.05
C LYS A 21 -16.84 6.42 -17.10
N PHE A 22 -16.61 7.59 -16.54
CA PHE A 22 -15.54 7.81 -15.58
C PHE A 22 -15.78 7.05 -14.27
N ALA A 23 -17.01 7.06 -13.75
CA ALA A 23 -17.39 6.30 -12.56
C ALA A 23 -17.20 4.79 -12.77
N LEU A 24 -17.62 4.26 -13.92
CA LEU A 24 -17.37 2.87 -14.28
C LEU A 24 -15.87 2.57 -14.37
N ALA A 25 -15.09 3.47 -14.91
CA ALA A 25 -13.63 3.32 -14.94
C ALA A 25 -13.03 3.20 -13.53
N LEU A 26 -13.53 3.95 -12.54
CA LEU A 26 -13.06 3.89 -11.16
C LEU A 26 -13.48 2.64 -10.38
N THR A 27 -14.29 1.73 -10.95
CA THR A 27 -14.75 0.52 -10.26
C THR A 27 -13.62 -0.33 -9.63
N PRO A 28 -12.48 -0.60 -10.29
CA PRO A 28 -11.39 -1.36 -9.65
C PRO A 28 -10.86 -0.68 -8.38
N TRP A 29 -10.79 0.64 -8.36
CA TRP A 29 -10.35 1.45 -7.21
C TRP A 29 -11.40 1.46 -6.10
N LEU A 30 -12.69 1.49 -6.45
CA LEU A 30 -13.78 1.34 -5.49
C LEU A 30 -13.73 -0.05 -4.83
N VAL A 31 -13.55 -1.11 -5.62
CA VAL A 31 -13.44 -2.48 -5.10
C VAL A 31 -12.24 -2.59 -4.16
N PHE A 32 -11.08 -2.02 -4.51
CA PHE A 32 -9.93 -1.94 -3.61
C PHE A 32 -10.29 -1.27 -2.27
N ALA A 33 -10.88 -0.07 -2.32
CA ALA A 33 -11.24 0.69 -1.12
C ALA A 33 -12.27 -0.06 -0.24
N CYS A 34 -13.26 -0.70 -0.87
CA CYS A 34 -14.26 -1.50 -0.17
C CYS A 34 -13.66 -2.76 0.45
N SER A 35 -12.75 -3.44 -0.25
CA SER A 35 -12.07 -4.63 0.28
C SER A 35 -11.21 -4.28 1.49
N TYR A 36 -10.46 -3.17 1.42
CA TYR A 36 -9.65 -2.69 2.54
C TYR A 36 -10.50 -2.33 3.76
N ASP A 37 -11.57 -1.53 3.57
CA ASP A 37 -12.46 -1.14 4.66
C ASP A 37 -13.24 -2.34 5.23
N GLY A 38 -13.51 -3.35 4.38
CA GLY A 38 -14.21 -4.58 4.75
C GLY A 38 -13.42 -5.48 5.70
N MET A 39 -12.09 -5.38 5.74
CA MET A 39 -11.26 -6.14 6.71
C MET A 39 -11.59 -5.84 8.17
N ARG A 40 -12.24 -4.71 8.46
CA ARG A 40 -12.77 -4.41 9.81
C ARG A 40 -13.87 -5.36 10.26
N LEU A 41 -14.62 -5.97 9.30
CA LEU A 41 -15.73 -6.88 9.60
C LEU A 41 -15.24 -8.28 9.93
N LEU A 42 -14.06 -8.64 9.48
CA LEU A 42 -13.40 -9.90 9.78
C LEU A 42 -11.93 -9.60 10.07
N PRO A 43 -11.56 -9.29 11.32
CA PRO A 43 -10.18 -9.06 11.68
C PRO A 43 -9.32 -10.30 11.41
N ASN A 44 -8.12 -10.11 10.89
CA ASN A 44 -7.25 -11.21 10.51
C ASN A 44 -6.81 -12.10 11.70
N TYR A 45 -6.76 -11.53 12.89
CA TYR A 45 -6.42 -12.25 14.12
C TYR A 45 -7.54 -13.19 14.62
N GLU A 46 -8.73 -13.15 14.04
CA GLU A 46 -9.76 -14.18 14.25
C GLU A 46 -9.50 -15.43 13.38
N VAL A 47 -8.66 -15.31 12.36
CA VAL A 47 -8.34 -16.41 11.43
C VAL A 47 -7.03 -17.09 11.82
N ASN A 48 -5.99 -16.33 12.15
CA ASN A 48 -4.69 -16.83 12.56
C ASN A 48 -4.11 -16.00 13.72
N PRO A 49 -3.23 -16.59 14.57
CA PRO A 49 -2.62 -15.89 15.68
C PRO A 49 -1.71 -14.75 15.19
N ILE A 50 -1.65 -13.67 15.99
CA ILE A 50 -0.80 -12.52 15.70
C ILE A 50 0.65 -12.85 16.02
N ASP A 51 1.54 -12.71 15.03
CA ASP A 51 2.97 -12.73 15.23
C ASP A 51 3.47 -11.33 15.66
N THR A 52 3.89 -11.23 16.91
CA THR A 52 4.53 -10.01 17.45
C THR A 52 6.03 -10.20 17.63
N ARG A 53 6.46 -11.42 17.99
CA ARG A 53 7.86 -11.73 18.34
C ARG A 53 8.64 -12.33 17.17
N GLY A 54 8.05 -13.25 16.41
CA GLY A 54 8.76 -13.98 15.36
C GLY A 54 9.31 -13.06 14.28
N ILE A 55 8.49 -12.16 13.77
CA ILE A 55 8.91 -11.19 12.75
C ILE A 55 9.95 -10.19 13.30
N TYR A 56 9.82 -9.74 14.56
CA TYR A 56 10.79 -8.84 15.20
C TYR A 56 12.16 -9.50 15.37
N GLU A 57 12.19 -10.75 15.88
CA GLU A 57 13.45 -11.49 16.09
C GLU A 57 14.10 -11.87 14.74
N ALA A 58 13.31 -12.19 13.74
CA ALA A 58 13.80 -12.43 12.37
C ALA A 58 14.43 -11.16 11.77
N GLU A 59 13.78 -10.02 11.88
CA GLU A 59 14.33 -8.73 11.46
C GLU A 59 15.64 -8.41 12.18
N LYS A 60 15.65 -8.59 13.50
CA LYS A 60 16.83 -8.36 14.34
C LYS A 60 18.01 -9.27 13.99
N SER A 61 17.71 -10.53 13.64
CA SER A 61 18.73 -11.50 13.22
C SER A 61 19.31 -11.19 11.85
N LEU A 62 18.50 -10.75 10.89
CA LEU A 62 18.90 -10.54 9.50
C LEU A 62 19.47 -9.13 9.26
N PHE A 63 18.90 -8.12 9.89
CA PHE A 63 19.16 -6.71 9.63
C PHE A 63 19.53 -5.91 10.88
N GLY A 64 19.76 -6.58 12.00
CA GLY A 64 20.09 -5.95 13.28
C GLY A 64 21.36 -5.11 13.23
N ILE A 65 21.32 -3.94 13.86
CA ILE A 65 22.41 -2.98 13.96
C ILE A 65 22.99 -3.07 15.36
N GLY A 66 24.29 -3.47 15.47
CA GLY A 66 24.99 -3.54 16.73
C GLY A 66 25.26 -2.15 17.30
N THR A 67 24.93 -1.95 18.58
CA THR A 67 25.21 -0.74 19.34
C THR A 67 25.85 -1.08 20.69
N ALA A 68 26.38 -0.09 21.40
CA ALA A 68 26.91 -0.31 22.75
C ALA A 68 25.85 -0.82 23.74
N ALA A 69 24.56 -0.55 23.50
CA ALA A 69 23.45 -0.97 24.34
C ALA A 69 22.82 -2.31 23.91
N GLY A 70 23.33 -2.93 22.84
CA GLY A 70 22.79 -4.16 22.27
C GLY A 70 22.45 -4.03 20.79
N THR A 71 21.80 -5.04 20.24
CA THR A 71 21.37 -5.04 18.82
C THR A 71 19.97 -4.45 18.69
N LEU A 72 19.82 -3.45 17.82
CA LEU A 72 18.55 -2.81 17.48
C LEU A 72 18.07 -3.27 16.11
N ILE A 73 16.76 -3.33 15.88
CA ILE A 73 16.22 -3.39 14.53
C ILE A 73 16.40 -2.04 13.81
N PRO A 74 16.44 -2.01 12.46
CA PRO A 74 16.64 -0.77 11.71
C PRO A 74 15.67 0.36 12.08
N GLY A 75 14.40 0.05 12.32
CA GLY A 75 13.40 1.05 12.74
C GLY A 75 13.72 1.70 14.09
N GLU A 76 14.17 0.92 15.09
CA GLU A 76 14.62 1.44 16.39
C GLU A 76 15.83 2.34 16.22
N TRP A 77 16.79 1.91 15.39
CA TRP A 77 17.99 2.71 15.11
C TRP A 77 17.63 4.07 14.48
N PHE A 78 16.71 4.10 13.51
CA PHE A 78 16.22 5.34 12.91
C PHE A 78 15.46 6.22 13.90
N ASN A 79 14.74 5.66 14.85
CA ASN A 79 14.10 6.45 15.91
C ASN A 79 15.10 7.19 16.79
N LEU A 80 16.32 6.67 16.95
CA LEU A 80 17.40 7.33 17.67
C LEU A 80 18.22 8.27 16.76
N HIS A 81 18.22 8.05 15.46
CA HIS A 81 19.04 8.77 14.46
C HIS A 81 18.15 9.41 13.39
N ASN A 82 17.28 10.30 13.81
CA ASN A 82 16.40 11.06 12.91
C ASN A 82 16.84 12.52 12.79
N CYS A 83 16.39 13.21 11.76
CA CYS A 83 16.56 14.64 11.60
C CYS A 83 15.40 15.25 10.81
N ALA A 84 15.18 16.56 10.97
CA ALA A 84 14.06 17.27 10.37
C ALA A 84 13.98 17.11 8.83
N PHE A 85 15.12 17.09 8.14
CA PHE A 85 15.14 16.85 6.69
C PHE A 85 14.65 15.44 6.33
N ALA A 86 15.13 14.42 7.03
CA ALA A 86 14.70 13.04 6.81
C ALA A 86 13.22 12.84 7.17
N ASP A 87 12.73 13.45 8.25
CA ASP A 87 11.33 13.43 8.66
C ASP A 87 10.41 14.08 7.60
N PHE A 88 10.83 15.23 7.04
CA PHE A 88 10.11 15.87 5.95
C PHE A 88 10.06 15.00 4.69
N MET A 89 11.21 14.44 4.28
CA MET A 89 11.29 13.55 3.11
C MET A 89 10.49 12.28 3.31
N ALA A 90 10.48 11.72 4.53
CA ALA A 90 9.66 10.56 4.86
C ALA A 90 8.17 10.85 4.67
N GLY A 91 7.69 11.96 5.21
CA GLY A 91 6.31 12.38 4.99
C GLY A 91 5.99 12.62 3.52
N PHE A 92 6.87 13.32 2.80
CA PHE A 92 6.69 13.58 1.37
C PHE A 92 6.56 12.28 0.56
N PHE A 93 7.49 11.33 0.72
CA PHE A 93 7.41 10.05 0.01
C PHE A 93 6.17 9.27 0.39
N TYR A 94 5.85 9.23 1.67
CA TYR A 94 4.73 8.42 2.14
C TYR A 94 3.37 8.98 1.71
N LEU A 95 3.25 10.30 1.49
CA LEU A 95 2.03 10.88 0.90
C LEU A 95 1.83 10.47 -0.57
N CYS A 96 2.87 9.98 -1.25
CA CYS A 96 2.79 9.57 -2.65
C CYS A 96 2.20 8.17 -2.87
N TRP A 97 2.05 7.34 -1.83
CA TRP A 97 1.77 5.90 -1.95
C TRP A 97 0.49 5.52 -2.71
N VAL A 98 -0.62 6.26 -2.55
CA VAL A 98 -1.86 6.07 -3.33
C VAL A 98 -2.09 7.20 -4.33
N PRO A 99 -1.89 8.48 -3.96
CA PRO A 99 -2.16 9.59 -4.88
C PRO A 99 -1.41 9.50 -6.21
N VAL A 100 -0.12 9.09 -6.20
CA VAL A 100 0.66 8.99 -7.44
C VAL A 100 0.18 7.84 -8.34
N PRO A 101 -0.02 6.60 -7.86
CA PRO A 101 -0.63 5.55 -8.67
C PRO A 101 -2.02 5.91 -9.21
N LEU A 102 -2.90 6.51 -8.38
CA LEU A 102 -4.21 6.94 -8.82
C LEU A 102 -4.12 8.06 -9.89
N GLY A 103 -3.23 9.03 -9.67
CA GLY A 103 -2.95 10.08 -10.66
C GLY A 103 -2.44 9.51 -11.99
N PHE A 104 -1.59 8.49 -11.93
CA PHE A 104 -1.11 7.80 -13.13
C PHE A 104 -2.26 7.05 -13.84
N ALA A 105 -3.15 6.39 -13.11
CA ALA A 105 -4.34 5.78 -13.68
C ALA A 105 -5.20 6.84 -14.41
N ILE A 106 -5.51 7.95 -13.74
CA ILE A 106 -6.30 9.05 -14.31
C ILE A 106 -5.61 9.61 -15.56
N TYR A 107 -4.29 9.79 -15.52
CA TYR A 107 -3.50 10.23 -16.69
C TYR A 107 -3.68 9.27 -17.88
N LEU A 108 -3.54 7.96 -17.67
CA LEU A 108 -3.75 6.96 -18.73
C LEU A 108 -5.19 7.03 -19.29
N TYR A 109 -6.17 7.20 -18.40
CA TYR A 109 -7.56 7.36 -18.78
C TYR A 109 -7.77 8.61 -19.65
N LEU A 110 -7.30 9.78 -19.22
CA LEU A 110 -7.47 11.05 -19.95
C LEU A 110 -6.72 11.06 -21.29
N LYS A 111 -5.60 10.33 -21.40
CA LYS A 111 -4.87 10.11 -22.66
C LYS A 111 -5.56 9.13 -23.63
N GLY A 112 -6.74 8.63 -23.30
CA GLY A 112 -7.47 7.67 -24.13
C GLY A 112 -6.88 6.26 -24.16
N LYS A 113 -5.86 5.96 -23.34
CA LYS A 113 -5.21 4.64 -23.27
C LYS A 113 -6.05 3.67 -22.41
N ARG A 114 -7.34 3.46 -22.77
CA ARG A 114 -8.33 2.74 -21.95
C ARG A 114 -7.90 1.33 -21.54
N GLU A 115 -7.33 0.58 -22.46
CA GLU A 115 -6.85 -0.77 -22.19
C GLU A 115 -5.70 -0.77 -21.18
N MET A 116 -4.72 0.12 -21.35
CA MET A 116 -3.57 0.25 -20.43
C MET A 116 -4.03 0.74 -19.04
N TYR A 117 -4.96 1.71 -19.01
CA TYR A 117 -5.61 2.16 -17.78
C TYR A 117 -6.23 0.98 -17.03
N LEU A 118 -7.02 0.17 -17.73
CA LEU A 118 -7.74 -0.95 -17.12
C LEU A 118 -6.76 -2.04 -16.65
N ARG A 119 -5.75 -2.36 -17.46
CA ARG A 119 -4.69 -3.30 -17.06
C ARG A 119 -4.00 -2.85 -15.79
N PHE A 120 -3.58 -1.60 -15.71
CA PHE A 120 -2.94 -1.03 -14.53
C PHE A 120 -3.87 -1.04 -13.30
N SER A 121 -5.12 -0.60 -13.46
CA SER A 121 -6.09 -0.55 -12.36
C SER A 121 -6.43 -1.95 -11.81
N LEU A 122 -6.58 -2.94 -12.70
CA LEU A 122 -6.78 -4.33 -12.30
C LEU A 122 -5.54 -4.96 -11.68
N ALA A 123 -4.35 -4.60 -12.15
CA ALA A 123 -3.09 -5.03 -11.55
C ALA A 123 -2.93 -4.48 -10.14
N PHE A 124 -3.23 -3.19 -9.94
CA PHE A 124 -3.23 -2.57 -8.62
C PHE A 124 -4.21 -3.29 -7.68
N LEU A 125 -5.45 -3.51 -8.13
CA LEU A 125 -6.46 -4.26 -7.36
C LEU A 125 -5.99 -5.68 -7.06
N PHE A 126 -5.48 -6.41 -8.03
CA PHE A 126 -5.09 -7.81 -7.87
C PHE A 126 -3.93 -7.98 -6.90
N VAL A 127 -2.91 -7.12 -6.97
CA VAL A 127 -1.79 -7.09 -6.00
C VAL A 127 -2.31 -6.85 -4.58
N ASN A 128 -3.28 -5.94 -4.42
CA ASN A 128 -3.90 -5.70 -3.12
C ASN A 128 -4.65 -6.92 -2.60
N LEU A 129 -5.47 -7.57 -3.42
CA LEU A 129 -6.20 -8.76 -3.02
C LEU A 129 -5.27 -9.91 -2.60
N VAL A 130 -4.16 -10.10 -3.33
CA VAL A 130 -3.12 -11.09 -2.95
C VAL A 130 -2.46 -10.70 -1.62
N GLY A 131 -2.14 -9.42 -1.43
CA GLY A 131 -1.58 -8.93 -0.17
C GLY A 131 -2.55 -9.06 1.01
N PHE A 132 -3.85 -8.81 0.79
CA PHE A 132 -4.88 -9.01 1.82
C PHE A 132 -4.97 -10.48 2.24
N VAL A 133 -4.86 -11.43 1.29
CA VAL A 133 -4.74 -12.85 1.64
C VAL A 133 -3.52 -13.09 2.52
N GLY A 134 -2.38 -12.46 2.22
CA GLY A 134 -1.17 -12.51 3.06
C GLY A 134 -1.44 -12.05 4.50
N TYR A 135 -2.19 -10.97 4.69
CA TYR A 135 -2.56 -10.48 6.02
C TYR A 135 -3.37 -11.48 6.87
N TYR A 136 -4.18 -12.32 6.21
CA TYR A 136 -4.94 -13.38 6.90
C TYR A 136 -4.09 -14.63 7.12
N ILE A 137 -3.14 -14.93 6.24
CA ILE A 137 -2.23 -16.08 6.42
C ILE A 137 -1.26 -15.82 7.57
N HIS A 138 -0.73 -14.59 7.67
CA HIS A 138 0.27 -14.22 8.68
C HIS A 138 -0.03 -12.86 9.29
N PRO A 139 -1.01 -12.77 10.23
CA PRO A 139 -1.22 -11.56 10.99
C PRO A 139 0.05 -11.19 11.77
N ALA A 140 0.59 -9.99 11.55
CA ALA A 140 1.85 -9.58 12.17
C ALA A 140 1.78 -8.13 12.67
N ALA A 141 2.39 -7.88 13.83
CA ALA A 141 2.50 -6.55 14.40
C ALA A 141 3.61 -5.76 13.72
N PRO A 142 3.38 -4.49 13.37
CA PRO A 142 4.42 -3.62 12.83
C PRO A 142 5.46 -3.24 13.91
N PRO A 143 6.66 -2.75 13.51
CA PRO A 143 7.72 -2.38 14.45
C PRO A 143 7.25 -1.40 15.53
N TRP A 144 6.50 -0.35 15.15
CA TRP A 144 6.00 0.64 16.09
C TRP A 144 5.17 0.01 17.21
N TYR A 145 4.38 -1.03 16.87
CA TYR A 145 3.54 -1.72 17.87
C TYR A 145 4.41 -2.41 18.91
N VAL A 146 5.44 -3.14 18.48
CA VAL A 146 6.35 -3.86 19.39
C VAL A 146 7.14 -2.88 20.26
N ILE A 147 7.55 -1.74 19.70
CA ILE A 147 8.27 -0.69 20.43
C ILE A 147 7.38 -0.06 21.52
N GLU A 148 6.08 0.18 21.24
CA GLU A 148 5.17 0.86 22.15
C GLU A 148 4.48 -0.09 23.15
N HIS A 149 4.18 -1.34 22.74
CA HIS A 149 3.34 -2.29 23.50
C HIS A 149 4.03 -3.60 23.85
N GLY A 150 5.25 -3.85 23.35
CA GLY A 150 5.96 -5.11 23.52
C GLY A 150 5.36 -6.27 22.70
N PHE A 151 5.56 -7.49 23.18
CA PHE A 151 5.21 -8.70 22.42
C PHE A 151 3.82 -9.29 22.77
N THR A 152 3.09 -8.68 23.68
CA THR A 152 1.75 -9.16 24.02
C THR A 152 0.72 -8.49 23.11
N PRO A 153 -0.07 -9.26 22.32
CA PRO A 153 -1.10 -8.66 21.48
C PRO A 153 -2.20 -8.02 22.32
N VAL A 154 -2.48 -6.74 22.03
CA VAL A 154 -3.62 -6.00 22.59
C VAL A 154 -4.59 -5.75 21.44
N LEU A 155 -5.74 -6.42 21.48
CA LEU A 155 -6.76 -6.30 20.44
C LEU A 155 -7.38 -4.91 20.47
N ASN A 156 -7.84 -4.44 19.31
CA ASN A 156 -8.43 -3.11 19.14
C ASN A 156 -7.47 -1.93 19.41
N THR A 157 -6.17 -2.15 19.40
CA THR A 157 -5.19 -1.06 19.44
C THR A 157 -5.46 -0.10 18.27
N PRO A 158 -5.56 1.22 18.51
CA PRO A 158 -5.73 2.19 17.44
C PRO A 158 -4.47 2.26 16.56
N GLY A 159 -4.64 2.65 15.30
CA GLY A 159 -3.50 2.88 14.42
C GLY A 159 -2.63 4.03 14.94
N SER A 160 -1.30 3.84 14.90
CA SER A 160 -0.30 4.86 15.28
C SER A 160 0.26 5.55 14.04
N VAL A 161 0.56 6.83 14.18
CA VAL A 161 1.34 7.60 13.20
C VAL A 161 2.82 7.23 13.23
N ALA A 162 3.26 6.58 14.31
CA ALA A 162 4.64 6.18 14.54
C ALA A 162 5.64 7.32 14.20
N GLY A 163 6.73 7.02 13.51
CA GLY A 163 7.72 8.04 13.13
C GLY A 163 7.20 9.14 12.19
N LEU A 164 6.07 8.95 11.50
CA LEU A 164 5.48 10.02 10.66
C LEU A 164 4.84 11.16 11.47
N GLY A 165 4.63 10.98 12.77
CA GLY A 165 4.23 12.07 13.67
C GLY A 165 5.25 13.21 13.71
N ARG A 166 6.55 12.94 13.44
CA ARG A 166 7.58 13.96 13.32
C ARG A 166 7.35 14.87 12.10
N PHE A 167 6.86 14.32 10.99
CA PHE A 167 6.42 15.13 9.83
C PHE A 167 5.24 16.03 10.20
N ASP A 168 4.20 15.47 10.85
CA ASP A 168 3.04 16.26 11.27
C ASP A 168 3.45 17.44 12.17
N SER A 169 4.41 17.21 13.07
CA SER A 169 4.97 18.27 13.91
C SER A 169 5.73 19.34 13.13
N LEU A 170 6.48 18.95 12.08
CA LEU A 170 7.24 19.89 11.24
C LEU A 170 6.34 20.78 10.40
N VAL A 171 5.23 20.23 9.86
CA VAL A 171 4.30 20.99 9.01
C VAL A 171 3.22 21.71 9.82
N GLY A 172 3.10 21.43 11.11
CA GLY A 172 2.10 22.03 12.00
C GLY A 172 0.66 21.57 11.71
N ALA A 173 0.49 20.40 11.12
CA ALA A 173 -0.83 19.88 10.75
C ALA A 173 -0.92 18.35 10.96
N PRO A 174 -2.07 17.79 11.44
CA PRO A 174 -2.24 16.38 11.75
C PRO A 174 -2.51 15.55 10.48
N VAL A 175 -1.62 15.57 9.50
CA VAL A 175 -1.79 14.93 8.18
C VAL A 175 -1.88 13.42 8.34
N PHE A 176 -0.81 12.81 8.86
CA PHE A 176 -0.75 11.36 9.07
C PHE A 176 -1.62 10.91 10.23
N HIS A 177 -1.75 11.71 11.27
CA HIS A 177 -2.68 11.41 12.35
C HIS A 177 -4.11 11.22 11.81
N SER A 178 -4.57 12.09 10.92
CA SER A 178 -5.90 11.99 10.31
C SER A 178 -6.06 10.75 9.41
N ILE A 179 -4.98 10.27 8.80
CA ILE A 179 -4.98 9.06 7.97
C ILE A 179 -5.01 7.80 8.85
N TYR A 180 -4.13 7.72 9.84
CA TYR A 180 -3.92 6.50 10.63
C TYR A 180 -4.96 6.28 11.73
N CYS A 181 -5.62 7.32 12.24
CA CYS A 181 -6.73 7.17 13.19
C CYS A 181 -7.89 6.33 12.62
N ASN A 182 -7.96 6.18 11.30
CA ASN A 182 -8.96 5.40 10.57
C ASN A 182 -8.42 4.07 10.03
N ASN A 183 -7.27 3.58 10.50
CA ASN A 183 -6.71 2.31 10.05
C ASN A 183 -7.71 1.15 10.25
N SER A 184 -7.78 0.26 9.26
CA SER A 184 -8.72 -0.87 9.27
C SER A 184 -8.19 -2.07 10.03
N ASN A 185 -6.87 -2.24 10.10
CA ASN A 185 -6.23 -3.38 10.76
C ASN A 185 -4.77 -3.04 11.11
N VAL A 186 -4.45 -3.06 12.40
CA VAL A 186 -3.10 -2.79 12.93
C VAL A 186 -2.15 -3.96 12.65
N PHE A 187 -2.66 -5.20 12.72
CA PHE A 187 -1.87 -6.42 12.56
C PHE A 187 -1.77 -6.89 11.11
N ALA A 188 -1.76 -5.95 10.18
CA ALA A 188 -1.60 -6.17 8.74
C ALA A 188 -0.23 -5.65 8.25
N ALA A 189 0.86 -6.02 8.93
CA ALA A 189 2.20 -5.57 8.56
C ALA A 189 2.77 -6.37 7.38
N VAL A 190 2.50 -7.67 7.28
CA VAL A 190 3.11 -8.61 6.32
C VAL A 190 2.08 -9.11 5.30
N PRO A 191 2.35 -8.94 3.99
CA PRO A 191 3.41 -8.19 3.33
C PRO A 191 3.14 -6.67 3.28
N SER A 192 4.17 -5.83 3.15
CA SER A 192 3.98 -4.38 3.01
C SER A 192 3.34 -4.01 1.67
N LEU A 193 2.07 -3.62 1.67
CA LEU A 193 1.42 -3.10 0.47
C LEU A 193 1.83 -1.65 0.14
N HIS A 194 2.35 -0.89 1.11
CA HIS A 194 3.00 0.39 0.83
C HIS A 194 4.18 0.22 -0.12
N ALA A 195 4.96 -0.85 0.04
CA ALA A 195 6.06 -1.18 -0.86
C ALA A 195 5.58 -1.58 -2.28
N ALA A 196 4.38 -2.14 -2.38
CA ALA A 196 3.81 -2.64 -3.63
C ALA A 196 3.33 -1.53 -4.57
N TYR A 197 2.68 -0.49 -4.06
CA TYR A 197 1.90 0.45 -4.86
C TYR A 197 2.71 1.20 -5.90
N MET A 198 3.81 1.84 -5.49
CA MET A 198 4.66 2.55 -6.44
C MET A 198 5.50 1.60 -7.30
N LEU A 199 5.75 0.38 -6.84
CA LEU A 199 6.39 -0.65 -7.68
C LEU A 199 5.48 -1.04 -8.86
N VAL A 200 4.18 -1.28 -8.61
CA VAL A 200 3.19 -1.52 -9.68
C VAL A 200 3.15 -0.34 -10.65
N ALA A 201 3.08 0.89 -10.13
CA ALA A 201 3.06 2.09 -10.98
C ALA A 201 4.33 2.22 -11.82
N THR A 202 5.51 1.96 -11.25
CA THR A 202 6.80 2.01 -11.95
C THR A 202 6.87 0.95 -13.06
N ILE A 203 6.47 -0.29 -12.76
CA ILE A 203 6.43 -1.38 -13.75
C ILE A 203 5.49 -1.02 -14.91
N TYR A 204 4.30 -0.48 -14.61
CA TYR A 204 3.35 -0.07 -15.65
C TYR A 204 3.77 1.20 -16.40
N ALA A 205 4.53 2.09 -15.79
CA ALA A 205 5.16 3.20 -16.51
C ALA A 205 6.14 2.68 -17.58
N ILE A 206 6.91 1.63 -17.27
CA ILE A 206 7.79 0.95 -18.22
C ILE A 206 6.96 0.24 -19.31
N ILE A 207 5.97 -0.57 -18.94
CA ILE A 207 5.13 -1.33 -19.88
C ILE A 207 4.39 -0.38 -20.84
N SER A 208 3.88 0.74 -20.33
CA SER A 208 3.16 1.76 -21.13
C SER A 208 4.08 2.73 -21.88
N ARG A 209 5.39 2.49 -21.84
CA ARG A 209 6.43 3.27 -22.51
C ARG A 209 6.36 4.77 -22.17
N GLN A 210 6.29 5.10 -20.88
CA GLN A 210 6.40 6.48 -20.44
C GLN A 210 7.82 7.02 -20.66
N SER A 211 8.01 8.34 -20.56
CA SER A 211 9.33 8.95 -20.67
C SER A 211 10.29 8.40 -19.60
N LYS A 212 11.59 8.35 -19.93
CA LYS A 212 12.64 7.92 -19.00
C LYS A 212 12.61 8.73 -17.69
N LEU A 213 12.32 10.04 -17.80
CA LEU A 213 12.17 10.92 -16.64
C LEU A 213 11.00 10.50 -15.74
N CYS A 214 9.83 10.20 -16.33
CA CYS A 214 8.67 9.72 -15.56
C CYS A 214 8.99 8.41 -14.83
N ILE A 215 9.63 7.45 -15.52
CA ILE A 215 10.05 6.18 -14.93
C ILE A 215 11.04 6.41 -13.79
N ALA A 216 12.03 7.30 -13.97
CA ALA A 216 13.02 7.62 -12.95
C ALA A 216 12.38 8.29 -11.71
N ILE A 217 11.43 9.20 -11.91
CA ILE A 217 10.67 9.82 -10.80
C ILE A 217 9.86 8.77 -10.04
N PHE A 218 9.17 7.87 -10.74
CA PHE A 218 8.38 6.82 -10.08
C PHE A 218 9.28 5.85 -9.31
N ALA A 219 10.42 5.46 -9.88
CA ALA A 219 11.40 4.61 -9.20
C ALA A 219 11.98 5.31 -7.96
N PHE A 220 12.29 6.60 -8.05
CA PHE A 220 12.79 7.39 -6.92
C PHE A 220 11.75 7.47 -5.78
N ILE A 221 10.49 7.75 -6.10
CA ILE A 221 9.40 7.74 -5.10
C ILE A 221 9.23 6.35 -4.51
N CYS A 222 9.31 5.29 -5.33
CA CYS A 222 9.21 3.90 -4.87
C CYS A 222 10.28 3.58 -3.82
N LEU A 223 11.54 3.90 -4.10
CA LEU A 223 12.66 3.72 -3.17
C LEU A 223 12.48 4.57 -1.91
N GLY A 224 12.01 5.81 -2.07
CA GLY A 224 11.68 6.70 -0.96
C GLY A 224 10.61 6.13 -0.03
N ILE A 225 9.56 5.50 -0.58
CA ILE A 225 8.51 4.84 0.20
C ILE A 225 9.07 3.61 0.94
N TRP A 226 9.91 2.79 0.30
CA TRP A 226 10.53 1.64 0.96
C TRP A 226 11.41 2.06 2.13
N TRP A 227 12.22 3.10 1.93
CA TRP A 227 13.01 3.68 3.01
C TRP A 227 12.12 4.24 4.12
N THR A 228 11.09 5.02 3.78
CA THR A 228 10.18 5.61 4.77
C THR A 228 9.46 4.57 5.59
N ALA A 229 9.03 3.46 4.99
CA ALA A 229 8.33 2.38 5.68
C ALA A 229 9.14 1.85 6.87
N VAL A 230 10.47 1.72 6.70
CA VAL A 230 11.39 1.29 7.76
C VAL A 230 11.76 2.46 8.68
N TYR A 231 12.09 3.63 8.13
CA TYR A 231 12.47 4.84 8.84
C TYR A 231 11.41 5.29 9.86
N SER A 232 10.15 5.17 9.48
CA SER A 232 9.00 5.57 10.31
C SER A 232 8.47 4.45 11.21
N THR A 233 9.13 3.29 11.25
CA THR A 233 8.72 2.10 12.03
C THR A 233 7.34 1.51 11.66
N HIS A 234 6.83 1.83 10.47
CA HIS A 234 5.58 1.22 9.99
C HIS A 234 5.77 -0.20 9.49
N HIS A 235 6.96 -0.52 8.97
CA HIS A 235 7.29 -1.85 8.45
C HIS A 235 8.71 -2.26 8.79
N TYR A 236 8.91 -3.58 8.87
CA TYR A 236 10.23 -4.22 8.85
C TYR A 236 10.79 -4.22 7.41
N ILE A 237 12.10 -4.38 7.25
CA ILE A 237 12.71 -4.63 5.92
C ILE A 237 12.12 -5.91 5.33
N ILE A 238 11.91 -6.94 6.16
CA ILE A 238 11.27 -8.21 5.75
C ILE A 238 9.91 -7.95 5.12
N ASP A 239 9.07 -7.10 5.72
CA ASP A 239 7.73 -6.78 5.18
C ASP A 239 7.83 -6.12 3.81
N VAL A 240 8.79 -5.20 3.64
CA VAL A 240 9.06 -4.51 2.37
C VAL A 240 9.48 -5.51 1.30
N LEU A 241 10.43 -6.41 1.62
CA LEU A 241 10.90 -7.44 0.68
C LEU A 241 9.78 -8.41 0.29
N LEU A 242 8.95 -8.83 1.25
CA LEU A 242 7.77 -9.66 0.98
C LEU A 242 6.72 -8.91 0.16
N GLY A 243 6.54 -7.61 0.37
CA GLY A 243 5.69 -6.77 -0.46
C GLY A 243 6.16 -6.67 -1.91
N ILE A 244 7.47 -6.53 -2.12
CA ILE A 244 8.09 -6.57 -3.46
C ILE A 244 7.86 -7.93 -4.11
N LEU A 245 8.14 -9.03 -3.40
CA LEU A 245 7.94 -10.39 -3.90
C LEU A 245 6.47 -10.65 -4.26
N THR A 246 5.55 -10.28 -3.36
CA THR A 246 4.09 -10.38 -3.59
C THR A 246 3.69 -9.64 -4.86
N THR A 247 4.22 -8.43 -5.07
CA THR A 247 3.95 -7.64 -6.27
C THR A 247 4.42 -8.35 -7.52
N ILE A 248 5.68 -8.85 -7.53
CA ILE A 248 6.26 -9.53 -8.69
C ILE A 248 5.45 -10.80 -9.02
N VAL A 249 5.18 -11.64 -8.02
CA VAL A 249 4.42 -12.89 -8.21
C VAL A 249 3.01 -12.60 -8.69
N ALA A 250 2.30 -11.67 -8.05
CA ALA A 250 0.95 -11.29 -8.46
C ALA A 250 0.90 -10.75 -9.90
N LEU A 251 1.85 -9.88 -10.28
CA LEU A 251 1.91 -9.37 -11.66
C LEU A 251 2.25 -10.46 -12.67
N LEU A 252 3.13 -11.41 -12.33
CA LEU A 252 3.43 -12.55 -13.20
C LEU A 252 2.17 -13.41 -13.41
N ILE A 253 1.43 -13.70 -12.35
CA ILE A 253 0.18 -14.46 -12.43
C ILE A 253 -0.84 -13.69 -13.30
N LEU A 254 -1.06 -12.41 -13.00
CA LEU A 254 -2.02 -11.61 -13.74
C LEU A 254 -1.67 -11.51 -15.23
N GLU A 255 -0.44 -11.10 -15.54
CA GLU A 255 -0.02 -10.77 -16.90
C GLU A 255 0.27 -12.01 -17.77
N ARG A 256 0.77 -13.09 -17.17
CA ARG A 256 1.17 -14.29 -17.91
C ARG A 256 0.10 -15.38 -17.96
N LEU A 257 -0.80 -15.41 -16.98
CA LEU A 257 -1.85 -16.42 -16.89
C LEU A 257 -3.23 -15.79 -17.11
N LEU A 258 -3.68 -14.90 -16.23
CA LEU A 258 -5.06 -14.43 -16.22
C LEU A 258 -5.42 -13.60 -17.46
N LEU A 259 -4.64 -12.57 -17.78
CA LEU A 259 -4.93 -11.67 -18.92
C LEU A 259 -4.66 -12.30 -20.29
N ARG A 260 -4.05 -13.49 -20.34
CA ARG A 260 -3.91 -14.26 -21.59
C ARG A 260 -5.09 -15.14 -21.90
N ALA A 261 -5.93 -15.45 -20.91
CA ALA A 261 -7.13 -16.26 -21.09
C ALA A 261 -8.14 -15.53 -21.99
N GLU A 262 -8.82 -16.28 -22.88
CA GLU A 262 -9.75 -15.71 -23.86
C GLU A 262 -10.93 -14.98 -23.20
N TRP A 263 -11.43 -15.48 -22.07
CA TRP A 263 -12.47 -14.80 -21.31
C TRP A 263 -12.00 -13.44 -20.79
N ALA A 264 -10.75 -13.35 -20.30
CA ALA A 264 -10.19 -12.10 -19.77
C ALA A 264 -9.95 -11.08 -20.89
N LYS A 265 -9.46 -11.51 -22.05
CA LYS A 265 -9.33 -10.65 -23.24
C LYS A 265 -10.69 -10.07 -23.67
N ARG A 266 -11.73 -10.90 -23.70
CA ARG A 266 -13.10 -10.45 -24.02
C ARG A 266 -13.63 -9.47 -22.98
N PHE A 267 -13.44 -9.77 -21.70
CA PHE A 267 -13.82 -8.88 -20.60
C PHE A 267 -13.10 -7.52 -20.72
N MET A 268 -11.78 -7.52 -20.90
CA MET A 268 -10.97 -6.30 -21.05
C MET A 268 -11.44 -5.45 -22.25
N ALA A 269 -11.66 -6.08 -23.40
CA ALA A 269 -12.14 -5.39 -24.60
C ALA A 269 -13.54 -4.79 -24.41
N GLN A 270 -14.47 -5.54 -23.79
CA GLN A 270 -15.80 -5.07 -23.49
C GLN A 270 -15.82 -3.95 -22.47
N TYR A 271 -15.01 -4.06 -21.41
CA TYR A 271 -14.95 -3.06 -20.37
C TYR A 271 -14.31 -1.77 -20.90
N ALA A 272 -13.20 -1.86 -21.64
CA ALA A 272 -12.55 -0.71 -22.25
C ALA A 272 -13.46 0.11 -23.19
N LYS A 273 -14.44 -0.53 -23.84
CA LYS A 273 -15.45 0.15 -24.67
C LYS A 273 -16.49 0.92 -23.84
N ASN A 274 -16.73 0.47 -22.61
CA ASN A 274 -17.79 1.03 -21.77
C ASN A 274 -17.33 2.22 -20.91
N ILE A 275 -16.00 2.48 -20.85
CA ILE A 275 -15.39 3.54 -20.03
C ILE A 275 -14.76 4.66 -20.83
#